data_f130917a46f3740b16867812f4880dc2
#
_entry.id   f130917a46f3740b16867812f4880dc2
#
_cell.length_a   1.000
_cell.length_b   1.000
_cell.length_c   1.000
_cell.angle_alpha   90.00
_cell.angle_beta   90.00
_cell.angle_gamma   90.00
#
_symmetry.space_group_name_H-M   'P 1'
#
loop_
_entity.id
_entity.type
_entity.pdbx_description
1 polymer ?
#
loop_
_entity_poly.entity_id
_entity_poly.type
_entity_poly.pdbx_seq_one_letter_code
_entity_poly.pdbx_strand_id
1 'polypeptide(L)'
;MDIRPIKGNTWVLEGMEWIPFYKLDERRCILLDTGLLGEREELEQALLDHGLTPAGILCSHAHVDHGGNNRYFQEKYQIPVALTAKEAGMCAGLLNLKCYFLMLPPGMVEREAAHLVHTPDVIVPDRDGPFTFCGAEFQILQTPGHSAGHIAIQTPDRVCYVGDALLSREQLWAKLPYCLSHQTGIESREKLRDVDADFFVMAHRGMCRREELSALIDDNQALAQRRAGEVLALITGPMTISEITRAVCGYFKLLTKKPSRALRFERNIRFFVEYLVDRGDLVMEARDGVTFYRRADQEKM
;
A
#
# COMPACT_ATOMS: atom_id res chain seq x y z
N MET A 1 -1.86 22.19 0.58
CA MET A 1 -1.02 21.05 1.04
C MET A 1 0.21 21.63 1.68
N ASP A 2 0.53 21.27 2.93
CA ASP A 2 1.69 21.81 3.64
C ASP A 2 2.97 21.07 3.26
N ILE A 3 4.10 21.80 3.27
CA ILE A 3 5.43 21.23 3.03
C ILE A 3 6.30 21.48 4.25
N ARG A 4 6.98 20.45 4.76
CA ARG A 4 7.94 20.61 5.85
C ARG A 4 9.17 19.73 5.69
N PRO A 5 10.33 20.15 6.25
CA PRO A 5 11.53 19.33 6.27
C PRO A 5 11.38 18.16 7.25
N ILE A 6 12.00 17.03 6.90
CA ILE A 6 12.21 15.89 7.81
C ILE A 6 13.66 15.88 8.27
N LYS A 7 14.60 15.74 7.32
CA LYS A 7 16.03 15.72 7.58
C LYS A 7 16.81 16.02 6.30
N GLY A 8 17.79 16.89 6.38
CA GLY A 8 18.64 17.24 5.23
C GLY A 8 17.83 17.73 4.04
N ASN A 9 17.97 17.06 2.91
CA ASN A 9 17.24 17.32 1.69
C ASN A 9 15.92 16.54 1.56
N THR A 10 15.57 15.74 2.56
CA THR A 10 14.32 14.98 2.60
C THR A 10 13.23 15.76 3.29
N TRP A 11 12.14 15.97 2.58
CA TRP A 11 10.98 16.76 2.98
C TRP A 11 9.71 15.94 2.77
N VAL A 12 8.56 16.43 3.24
CA VAL A 12 7.27 15.80 3.06
C VAL A 12 6.19 16.82 2.69
N LEU A 13 5.32 16.43 1.75
CA LEU A 13 4.03 17.06 1.45
C LEU A 13 2.97 16.38 2.32
N GLU A 14 2.24 17.16 3.10
CA GLU A 14 1.19 16.65 4.01
C GLU A 14 -0.19 16.84 3.39
N GLY A 15 -0.63 15.82 2.64
CA GLY A 15 -1.96 15.71 2.07
C GLY A 15 -2.83 14.68 2.81
N MET A 16 -3.77 14.08 2.09
CA MET A 16 -4.47 12.88 2.58
C MET A 16 -3.48 11.75 2.77
N GLU A 17 -2.58 11.59 1.78
CA GLU A 17 -1.38 10.79 1.90
C GLU A 17 -0.17 11.71 2.12
N TRP A 18 0.77 11.29 2.94
CA TRP A 18 2.04 11.95 3.08
C TRP A 18 2.98 11.51 1.97
N ILE A 19 3.46 12.47 1.19
CA ILE A 19 4.34 12.24 0.05
C ILE A 19 5.72 12.80 0.37
N PRO A 20 6.68 11.96 0.79
CA PRO A 20 8.04 12.42 0.94
C PRO A 20 8.63 12.77 -0.42
N PHE A 21 9.59 13.69 -0.41
CA PHE A 21 10.39 14.02 -1.58
C PHE A 21 11.82 14.33 -1.18
N TYR A 22 12.75 14.11 -2.11
CA TYR A 22 14.16 14.40 -1.94
C TYR A 22 14.58 15.56 -2.84
N LYS A 23 15.07 16.65 -2.27
CA LYS A 23 15.59 17.81 -3.02
C LYS A 23 16.94 17.46 -3.63
N LEU A 24 17.04 17.55 -4.95
CA LEU A 24 18.30 17.42 -5.67
C LEU A 24 19.15 18.70 -5.57
N ASP A 25 18.46 19.83 -5.60
CA ASP A 25 19.01 21.19 -5.50
C ASP A 25 17.90 22.18 -5.07
N GLU A 26 18.16 23.45 -5.22
CA GLU A 26 17.24 24.52 -4.82
C GLU A 26 15.94 24.57 -5.65
N ARG A 27 15.89 23.88 -6.80
CA ARG A 27 14.77 23.95 -7.76
C ARG A 27 14.16 22.59 -8.11
N ARG A 28 14.85 21.50 -7.84
CA ARG A 28 14.44 20.17 -8.31
C ARG A 28 14.32 19.17 -7.17
N CYS A 29 13.31 18.31 -7.28
CA CYS A 29 13.12 17.23 -6.32
C CYS A 29 12.71 15.91 -7.02
N ILE A 30 12.91 14.80 -6.32
CA ILE A 30 12.38 13.49 -6.67
C ILE A 30 11.21 13.22 -5.72
N LEU A 31 10.02 12.98 -6.27
CA LEU A 31 8.85 12.59 -5.50
C LEU A 31 8.91 11.11 -5.15
N LEU A 32 8.57 10.76 -3.93
CA LEU A 32 8.31 9.39 -3.49
C LEU A 32 6.79 9.21 -3.42
N ASP A 33 6.20 8.68 -4.50
CA ASP A 33 4.75 8.68 -4.81
C ASP A 33 4.19 10.04 -5.27
N THR A 34 2.91 10.05 -5.68
CA THR A 34 2.23 11.23 -6.24
C THR A 34 0.79 11.40 -5.75
N GLY A 35 0.36 10.63 -4.73
CA GLY A 35 -0.93 10.77 -4.08
C GLY A 35 -2.14 10.47 -4.96
N LEU A 36 -3.31 10.88 -4.46
CA LEU A 36 -4.60 10.73 -5.12
C LEU A 36 -4.75 11.66 -6.32
N LEU A 37 -5.47 11.18 -7.35
CA LEU A 37 -5.82 11.99 -8.53
C LEU A 37 -6.44 13.35 -8.16
N GLY A 38 -7.29 13.38 -7.14
CA GLY A 38 -8.00 14.59 -6.72
C GLY A 38 -7.13 15.63 -6.00
N GLU A 39 -5.93 15.27 -5.57
CA GLU A 39 -4.99 16.18 -4.87
C GLU A 39 -3.91 16.75 -5.80
N ARG A 40 -3.96 16.42 -7.09
CA ARG A 40 -2.95 16.78 -8.08
C ARG A 40 -2.60 18.26 -8.10
N GLU A 41 -3.62 19.12 -8.18
CA GLU A 41 -3.44 20.57 -8.28
C GLU A 41 -2.83 21.15 -7.00
N GLU A 42 -3.27 20.64 -5.83
CA GLU A 42 -2.72 21.08 -4.54
C GLU A 42 -1.26 20.63 -4.36
N LEU A 43 -0.93 19.40 -4.78
CA LEU A 43 0.43 18.87 -4.74
C LEU A 43 1.36 19.69 -5.63
N GLU A 44 0.96 19.93 -6.88
CA GLU A 44 1.74 20.69 -7.83
C GLU A 44 1.95 22.14 -7.37
N GLN A 45 0.88 22.81 -6.92
CA GLN A 45 0.94 24.18 -6.44
C GLN A 45 1.84 24.30 -5.21
N ALA A 46 1.77 23.35 -4.28
CA ALA A 46 2.62 23.35 -3.09
C ALA A 46 4.12 23.25 -3.44
N LEU A 47 4.49 22.45 -4.44
CA LEU A 47 5.87 22.41 -4.94
C LEU A 47 6.28 23.74 -5.59
N LEU A 48 5.44 24.30 -6.46
CA LEU A 48 5.72 25.57 -7.17
C LEU A 48 5.85 26.75 -6.22
N ASP A 49 5.04 26.83 -5.17
CA ASP A 49 5.11 27.88 -4.13
C ASP A 49 6.44 27.83 -3.36
N HIS A 50 7.09 26.67 -3.32
CA HIS A 50 8.44 26.48 -2.75
C HIS A 50 9.56 26.56 -3.80
N GLY A 51 9.24 26.97 -5.03
CA GLY A 51 10.20 27.08 -6.13
C GLY A 51 10.72 25.74 -6.63
N LEU A 52 10.02 24.63 -6.33
CA LEU A 52 10.43 23.28 -6.68
C LEU A 52 9.66 22.76 -7.90
N THR A 53 10.34 22.00 -8.74
CA THR A 53 9.75 21.20 -9.81
C THR A 53 10.18 19.73 -9.68
N PRO A 54 9.30 18.77 -9.95
CA PRO A 54 9.70 17.36 -9.96
C PRO A 54 10.70 17.09 -11.08
N ALA A 55 11.73 16.31 -10.79
CA ALA A 55 12.76 15.84 -11.74
C ALA A 55 12.66 14.32 -11.97
N GLY A 56 11.85 13.63 -11.18
CA GLY A 56 11.55 12.22 -11.29
C GLY A 56 10.59 11.76 -10.22
N ILE A 57 10.00 10.60 -10.42
CA ILE A 57 9.10 9.94 -9.46
C ILE A 57 9.64 8.53 -9.20
N LEU A 58 9.93 8.22 -7.94
CA LEU A 58 10.27 6.89 -7.46
C LEU A 58 9.09 6.39 -6.63
N CYS A 59 8.25 5.55 -7.22
CA CYS A 59 6.98 5.18 -6.63
C CYS A 59 7.10 3.91 -5.78
N SER A 60 6.54 3.92 -4.57
CA SER A 60 6.55 2.78 -3.66
C SER A 60 5.71 1.61 -4.19
N HIS A 61 4.56 1.92 -4.76
CA HIS A 61 3.65 0.99 -5.42
C HIS A 61 2.57 1.74 -6.21
N ALA A 62 1.80 1.05 -7.04
CA ALA A 62 0.93 1.68 -8.03
C ALA A 62 -0.56 1.70 -7.64
N HIS A 63 -0.90 1.80 -6.35
CA HIS A 63 -2.27 2.04 -5.93
C HIS A 63 -2.75 3.45 -6.27
N VAL A 64 -4.08 3.66 -6.29
CA VAL A 64 -4.72 4.91 -6.72
C VAL A 64 -4.32 6.13 -5.90
N ASP A 65 -3.94 5.93 -4.67
CA ASP A 65 -3.54 6.92 -3.68
C ASP A 65 -2.02 7.12 -3.60
N HIS A 66 -1.25 6.38 -4.38
CA HIS A 66 0.21 6.49 -4.49
C HIS A 66 0.67 6.89 -5.89
N GLY A 67 0.24 6.14 -6.90
CA GLY A 67 0.56 6.41 -8.30
C GLY A 67 -0.45 7.28 -9.05
N GLY A 68 -1.42 7.88 -8.36
CA GLY A 68 -2.57 8.54 -8.96
C GLY A 68 -2.24 9.67 -9.94
N ASN A 69 -1.09 10.30 -9.80
CA ASN A 69 -0.64 11.38 -10.66
C ASN A 69 0.67 11.09 -11.42
N ASN A 70 1.19 9.85 -11.36
CA ASN A 70 2.43 9.48 -12.06
C ASN A 70 2.40 9.88 -13.53
N ARG A 71 1.38 9.45 -14.27
CA ARG A 71 1.21 9.77 -15.68
C ARG A 71 1.18 11.28 -15.95
N TYR A 72 0.46 12.03 -15.12
CA TYR A 72 0.33 13.48 -15.29
C TYR A 72 1.68 14.19 -15.17
N PHE A 73 2.43 13.91 -14.11
CA PHE A 73 3.74 14.53 -13.91
C PHE A 73 4.76 14.05 -14.95
N GLN A 74 4.74 12.76 -15.32
CA GLN A 74 5.57 12.20 -16.38
C GLN A 74 5.36 12.96 -17.70
N GLU A 75 4.11 13.13 -18.13
CA GLU A 75 3.77 13.80 -19.38
C GLU A 75 4.01 15.31 -19.33
N LYS A 76 3.64 15.99 -18.23
CA LYS A 76 3.74 17.45 -18.11
C LYS A 76 5.18 17.93 -17.98
N TYR A 77 5.98 17.27 -17.15
CA TYR A 77 7.34 17.68 -16.85
C TYR A 77 8.39 16.92 -17.65
N GLN A 78 7.98 15.94 -18.46
CA GLN A 78 8.87 15.06 -19.23
C GLN A 78 9.95 14.41 -18.34
N ILE A 79 9.53 13.88 -17.21
CA ILE A 79 10.38 13.30 -16.17
C ILE A 79 10.21 11.78 -16.10
N PRO A 80 11.24 11.04 -15.70
CA PRO A 80 11.13 9.60 -15.55
C PRO A 80 10.31 9.20 -14.33
N VAL A 81 9.55 8.09 -14.50
CA VAL A 81 8.86 7.36 -13.44
C VAL A 81 9.56 6.02 -13.24
N ALA A 82 9.89 5.70 -12.00
CA ALA A 82 10.47 4.42 -11.61
C ALA A 82 9.45 3.60 -10.79
N LEU A 83 9.23 2.35 -11.19
CA LEU A 83 8.38 1.35 -10.51
C LEU A 83 9.07 -0.01 -10.51
N THR A 84 8.72 -0.89 -9.59
CA THR A 84 9.08 -2.31 -9.71
C THR A 84 8.38 -2.95 -10.91
N ALA A 85 8.95 -4.02 -11.46
CA ALA A 85 8.37 -4.71 -12.63
C ALA A 85 6.93 -5.20 -12.36
N LYS A 86 6.63 -5.61 -11.13
CA LYS A 86 5.30 -6.09 -10.73
C LYS A 86 4.27 -4.96 -10.76
N GLU A 87 4.62 -3.79 -10.23
CA GLU A 87 3.76 -2.61 -10.23
C GLU A 87 3.63 -2.00 -11.64
N ALA A 88 4.71 -1.96 -12.41
CA ALA A 88 4.70 -1.58 -13.82
C ALA A 88 3.77 -2.47 -14.65
N GLY A 89 3.82 -3.78 -14.42
CA GLY A 89 2.91 -4.74 -15.05
C GLY A 89 1.45 -4.45 -14.73
N MET A 90 1.13 -4.02 -13.52
CA MET A 90 -0.22 -3.62 -13.12
C MET A 90 -0.70 -2.38 -13.90
N CYS A 91 0.15 -1.39 -14.07
CA CYS A 91 -0.18 -0.14 -14.77
C CYS A 91 -0.11 -0.24 -16.30
N ALA A 92 0.30 -1.38 -16.88
CA ALA A 92 0.51 -1.54 -18.32
C ALA A 92 -0.78 -1.44 -19.16
N GLY A 93 -1.96 -1.54 -18.55
CA GLY A 93 -3.23 -1.41 -19.26
C GLY A 93 -4.45 -1.68 -18.40
N LEU A 94 -5.64 -1.36 -18.94
CA LEU A 94 -6.90 -1.52 -18.19
C LEU A 94 -7.18 -2.97 -17.77
N LEU A 95 -6.82 -3.95 -18.58
CA LEU A 95 -7.00 -5.37 -18.24
C LEU A 95 -6.02 -5.81 -17.14
N ASN A 96 -4.82 -5.24 -17.10
CA ASN A 96 -3.88 -5.46 -16.01
C ASN A 96 -4.43 -4.89 -14.70
N LEU A 97 -4.93 -3.66 -14.73
CA LEU A 97 -5.62 -3.04 -13.59
C LEU A 97 -6.85 -3.85 -13.16
N LYS A 98 -7.58 -4.48 -14.12
CA LYS A 98 -8.70 -5.36 -13.79
C LYS A 98 -8.26 -6.58 -12.97
N CYS A 99 -7.06 -7.13 -13.20
CA CYS A 99 -6.52 -8.21 -12.38
C CYS A 99 -6.26 -7.75 -10.94
N TYR A 100 -5.81 -6.53 -10.74
CA TYR A 100 -5.65 -5.91 -9.42
C TYR A 100 -7.00 -5.58 -8.76
N PHE A 101 -7.91 -4.97 -9.51
CA PHE A 101 -9.28 -4.68 -9.07
C PHE A 101 -10.22 -5.87 -9.31
N LEU A 102 -9.80 -7.06 -8.93
CA LEU A 102 -10.41 -8.34 -9.29
C LEU A 102 -11.94 -8.38 -9.17
N MET A 103 -12.49 -7.74 -8.13
CA MET A 103 -13.93 -7.72 -7.85
C MET A 103 -14.71 -6.69 -8.67
N LEU A 104 -14.05 -5.68 -9.26
CA LEU A 104 -14.73 -4.63 -10.00
C LEU A 104 -14.96 -5.03 -11.47
N PRO A 105 -16.13 -4.76 -12.08
CA PRO A 105 -16.33 -4.90 -13.52
C PRO A 105 -15.37 -4.00 -14.33
N PRO A 106 -14.93 -4.40 -15.55
CA PRO A 106 -13.98 -3.62 -16.35
C PRO A 106 -14.35 -2.15 -16.55
N GLY A 107 -15.61 -1.86 -16.86
CA GLY A 107 -16.07 -0.47 -17.03
C GLY A 107 -16.06 0.36 -15.74
N MET A 108 -16.04 -0.29 -14.57
CA MET A 108 -15.86 0.39 -13.29
C MET A 108 -14.38 0.66 -13.03
N VAL A 109 -13.49 -0.29 -13.37
CA VAL A 109 -12.03 -0.11 -13.32
C VAL A 109 -11.61 1.06 -14.23
N GLU A 110 -12.13 1.12 -15.45
CA GLU A 110 -11.87 2.22 -16.37
C GLU A 110 -12.25 3.59 -15.77
N ARG A 111 -13.45 3.71 -15.23
CA ARG A 111 -13.89 4.98 -14.61
C ARG A 111 -13.11 5.38 -13.37
N GLU A 112 -12.71 4.42 -12.54
CA GLU A 112 -12.08 4.70 -11.25
C GLU A 112 -10.55 4.76 -11.33
N ALA A 113 -9.92 4.09 -12.32
CA ALA A 113 -8.49 3.85 -12.29
C ALA A 113 -7.76 4.01 -13.65
N ALA A 114 -8.42 4.46 -14.73
CA ALA A 114 -7.75 4.62 -16.03
C ALA A 114 -6.56 5.58 -16.00
N HIS A 115 -6.53 6.53 -15.07
CA HIS A 115 -5.42 7.47 -14.88
C HIS A 115 -4.12 6.80 -14.41
N LEU A 116 -4.20 5.59 -13.84
CA LEU A 116 -3.03 4.79 -13.46
C LEU A 116 -2.32 4.13 -14.65
N VAL A 117 -2.99 4.06 -15.82
CA VAL A 117 -2.38 3.42 -17.01
C VAL A 117 -1.29 4.31 -17.55
N HIS A 118 -0.05 3.85 -17.40
CA HIS A 118 1.15 4.48 -17.94
C HIS A 118 2.28 3.45 -18.06
N THR A 119 3.33 3.82 -18.76
CA THR A 119 4.55 3.02 -18.84
C THR A 119 5.64 3.73 -18.04
N PRO A 120 6.18 3.13 -16.99
CA PRO A 120 7.31 3.70 -16.28
C PRO A 120 8.57 3.65 -17.16
N ASP A 121 9.44 4.65 -17.01
CA ASP A 121 10.69 4.76 -17.78
C ASP A 121 11.78 3.87 -17.21
N VAL A 122 11.73 3.59 -15.90
CA VAL A 122 12.76 2.87 -15.18
C VAL A 122 12.14 1.75 -14.35
N ILE A 123 12.71 0.56 -14.46
CA ILE A 123 12.32 -0.57 -13.62
C ILE A 123 13.27 -0.66 -12.43
N VAL A 124 12.70 -0.52 -11.23
CA VAL A 124 13.43 -0.74 -9.98
C VAL A 124 13.75 -2.23 -9.85
N PRO A 125 15.03 -2.60 -9.57
CA PRO A 125 15.43 -4.00 -9.43
C PRO A 125 14.62 -4.75 -8.35
N ASP A 126 14.28 -6.01 -8.62
CA ASP A 126 13.56 -6.90 -7.67
C ASP A 126 14.52 -7.48 -6.63
N ARG A 127 15.26 -6.62 -5.94
CA ARG A 127 16.19 -6.94 -4.85
C ARG A 127 16.40 -5.75 -3.94
N ASP A 128 16.75 -6.04 -2.69
CA ASP A 128 17.18 -5.01 -1.73
C ASP A 128 18.54 -4.42 -2.13
N GLY A 129 18.79 -3.17 -1.79
CA GLY A 129 20.09 -2.51 -1.96
C GLY A 129 20.04 -1.14 -2.64
N PRO A 130 21.19 -0.61 -3.03
CA PRO A 130 21.31 0.73 -3.60
C PRO A 130 20.68 0.81 -5.01
N PHE A 131 20.03 1.95 -5.24
CA PHE A 131 19.41 2.29 -6.51
C PHE A 131 19.63 3.77 -6.82
N THR A 132 20.39 4.06 -7.86
CA THR A 132 20.61 5.44 -8.30
C THR A 132 19.49 5.87 -9.25
N PHE A 133 18.80 6.95 -8.89
CA PHE A 133 17.74 7.52 -9.70
C PHE A 133 17.85 9.04 -9.75
N CYS A 134 17.81 9.63 -10.96
CA CYS A 134 17.95 11.07 -11.20
C CYS A 134 19.16 11.72 -10.49
N GLY A 135 20.27 10.97 -10.34
CA GLY A 135 21.51 11.45 -9.72
C GLY A 135 21.58 11.37 -8.20
N ALA A 136 20.57 10.83 -7.53
CA ALA A 136 20.60 10.52 -6.10
C ALA A 136 20.61 9.00 -5.86
N GLU A 137 21.29 8.54 -4.82
CA GLU A 137 21.33 7.14 -4.43
C GLU A 137 20.35 6.85 -3.29
N PHE A 138 19.34 6.02 -3.54
CA PHE A 138 18.37 5.52 -2.59
C PHE A 138 18.73 4.11 -2.15
N GLN A 139 18.25 3.67 -0.99
CA GLN A 139 18.26 2.25 -0.62
C GLN A 139 16.84 1.71 -0.79
N ILE A 140 16.69 0.66 -1.57
CA ILE A 140 15.43 -0.02 -1.80
C ILE A 140 15.34 -1.24 -0.91
N LEU A 141 14.19 -1.42 -0.26
CA LEU A 141 13.83 -2.63 0.46
C LEU A 141 12.55 -3.19 -0.15
N GLN A 142 12.59 -4.42 -0.64
CA GLN A 142 11.40 -5.12 -1.11
C GLN A 142 10.50 -5.44 0.07
N THR A 143 9.29 -4.89 0.09
CA THR A 143 8.30 -5.05 1.16
C THR A 143 6.94 -5.48 0.61
N PRO A 144 6.90 -6.61 -0.17
CA PRO A 144 5.64 -7.12 -0.70
C PRO A 144 4.68 -7.50 0.42
N GLY A 145 3.40 -7.63 0.08
CA GLY A 145 2.34 -8.01 0.99
C GLY A 145 1.17 -7.04 0.93
N HIS A 146 1.41 -5.73 1.09
CA HIS A 146 0.36 -4.73 0.79
C HIS A 146 0.02 -4.77 -0.71
N SER A 147 1.01 -4.69 -1.58
CA SER A 147 0.90 -5.02 -3.00
C SER A 147 2.01 -5.98 -3.43
N ALA A 148 1.95 -6.51 -4.65
CA ALA A 148 2.87 -7.54 -5.12
C ALA A 148 4.31 -7.03 -5.29
N GLY A 149 4.48 -5.77 -5.66
CA GLY A 149 5.77 -5.13 -5.92
C GLY A 149 6.08 -3.95 -5.00
N HIS A 150 5.41 -3.86 -3.84
CA HIS A 150 5.62 -2.79 -2.88
C HIS A 150 7.08 -2.73 -2.40
N ILE A 151 7.61 -1.51 -2.32
CA ILE A 151 8.95 -1.22 -1.81
C ILE A 151 8.93 -0.15 -0.73
N ALA A 152 9.80 -0.25 0.24
CA ALA A 152 10.21 0.88 1.07
C ALA A 152 11.44 1.55 0.45
N ILE A 153 11.54 2.87 0.59
CA ILE A 153 12.54 3.71 -0.09
C ILE A 153 13.25 4.55 0.96
N GLN A 154 14.53 4.30 1.18
CA GLN A 154 15.33 5.15 2.06
C GLN A 154 16.10 6.18 1.26
N THR A 155 15.96 7.45 1.64
CA THR A 155 16.68 8.57 1.06
C THR A 155 18.14 8.63 1.52
N PRO A 156 19.02 9.36 0.81
CA PRO A 156 20.40 9.60 1.25
C PRO A 156 20.52 10.17 2.67
N ASP A 157 19.48 10.85 3.15
CA ASP A 157 19.45 11.46 4.50
C ASP A 157 19.03 10.49 5.61
N ARG A 158 18.93 9.17 5.31
CA ARG A 158 18.50 8.14 6.28
C ARG A 158 17.05 8.34 6.76
N VAL A 159 16.17 8.79 5.86
CA VAL A 159 14.71 8.79 6.05
C VAL A 159 14.14 7.68 5.20
N CYS A 160 13.46 6.71 5.80
CA CYS A 160 12.84 5.59 5.12
C CYS A 160 11.34 5.85 4.93
N TYR A 161 10.92 5.99 3.69
CA TYR A 161 9.51 5.98 3.31
C TYR A 161 9.05 4.52 3.22
N VAL A 162 8.19 4.11 4.13
CA VAL A 162 7.71 2.72 4.20
C VAL A 162 6.38 2.51 3.47
N GLY A 163 5.85 3.57 2.83
CA GLY A 163 4.57 3.50 2.11
C GLY A 163 3.48 2.90 2.98
N ASP A 164 2.85 1.84 2.47
CA ASP A 164 1.76 1.10 3.12
C ASP A 164 2.19 -0.22 3.77
N ALA A 165 3.49 -0.45 3.92
CA ALA A 165 3.97 -1.59 4.71
C ALA A 165 3.58 -1.47 6.19
N LEU A 166 3.48 -0.23 6.71
CA LEU A 166 3.04 0.09 8.07
C LEU A 166 1.90 1.09 8.07
N LEU A 167 0.93 0.87 8.94
CA LEU A 167 -0.04 1.87 9.36
C LEU A 167 0.57 2.73 10.46
N SER A 168 0.30 4.04 10.42
CA SER A 168 0.67 4.95 11.50
C SER A 168 -0.14 4.64 12.77
N ARG A 169 0.31 5.15 13.93
CA ARG A 169 -0.42 4.98 15.20
C ARG A 169 -1.87 5.46 15.11
N GLU A 170 -2.10 6.53 14.34
CA GLU A 170 -3.44 7.09 14.12
C GLU A 170 -4.34 6.18 13.29
N GLN A 171 -3.78 5.23 12.55
CA GLN A 171 -4.51 4.30 11.67
C GLN A 171 -4.69 2.89 12.29
N LEU A 172 -4.14 2.61 13.48
CA LEU A 172 -4.24 1.31 14.15
C LEU A 172 -5.65 0.94 14.62
N TRP A 173 -6.62 1.82 14.42
CA TRP A 173 -8.05 1.54 14.60
C TRP A 173 -8.71 0.89 13.37
N ALA A 174 -8.00 0.74 12.26
CA ALA A 174 -8.53 0.21 11.01
C ALA A 174 -9.29 -1.11 11.22
N LYS A 175 -10.53 -1.16 10.71
CA LYS A 175 -11.42 -2.32 10.89
C LYS A 175 -11.03 -3.50 10.01
N LEU A 176 -10.67 -3.21 8.75
CA LEU A 176 -10.22 -4.20 7.76
C LEU A 176 -9.07 -3.59 6.97
N PRO A 177 -7.85 -3.53 7.52
CA PRO A 177 -6.69 -3.02 6.78
C PRO A 177 -6.48 -3.87 5.53
N TYR A 178 -6.24 -3.20 4.41
CA TYR A 178 -5.93 -3.87 3.17
C TYR A 178 -4.52 -4.45 3.22
N CYS A 179 -4.39 -5.70 2.80
CA CYS A 179 -3.12 -6.37 2.53
C CYS A 179 -3.41 -7.53 1.59
N LEU A 180 -2.75 -7.57 0.44
CA LEU A 180 -2.94 -8.63 -0.56
C LEU A 180 -2.55 -10.01 0.00
N SER A 181 -1.45 -10.05 0.78
CA SER A 181 -1.00 -11.25 1.50
C SER A 181 -0.57 -10.86 2.91
N HIS A 182 -1.37 -11.23 3.91
CA HIS A 182 -1.08 -10.90 5.30
C HIS A 182 0.21 -11.55 5.81
N GLN A 183 0.49 -12.82 5.44
CA GLN A 183 1.72 -13.50 5.83
C GLN A 183 2.96 -12.79 5.27
N THR A 184 2.96 -12.51 3.97
CA THR A 184 4.06 -11.79 3.31
C THR A 184 4.23 -10.38 3.88
N GLY A 185 3.13 -9.70 4.21
CA GLY A 185 3.16 -8.39 4.85
C GLY A 185 3.77 -8.42 6.26
N ILE A 186 3.55 -9.48 7.03
CA ILE A 186 4.20 -9.70 8.33
C ILE A 186 5.71 -9.85 8.15
N GLU A 187 6.15 -10.68 7.22
CA GLU A 187 7.56 -10.90 6.90
C GLU A 187 8.25 -9.61 6.44
N SER A 188 7.59 -8.83 5.60
CA SER A 188 8.08 -7.53 5.13
C SER A 188 8.23 -6.51 6.26
N ARG A 189 7.29 -6.50 7.22
CA ARG A 189 7.39 -5.62 8.40
C ARG A 189 8.55 -6.02 9.31
N GLU A 190 8.82 -7.33 9.48
CA GLU A 190 9.98 -7.78 10.24
C GLU A 190 11.30 -7.29 9.63
N LYS A 191 11.44 -7.32 8.30
CA LYS A 191 12.63 -6.79 7.61
C LYS A 191 12.88 -5.30 7.91
N LEU A 192 11.85 -4.50 8.17
CA LEU A 192 12.01 -3.08 8.50
C LEU A 192 12.76 -2.87 9.81
N ARG A 193 12.78 -3.85 10.73
CA ARG A 193 13.51 -3.75 12.00
C ARG A 193 15.01 -3.57 11.81
N ASP A 194 15.56 -4.07 10.72
CA ASP A 194 17.00 -4.04 10.44
C ASP A 194 17.42 -2.83 9.57
N VAL A 195 16.45 -2.01 9.15
CA VAL A 195 16.73 -0.82 8.33
C VAL A 195 17.43 0.25 9.14
N ASP A 196 18.62 0.66 8.71
CA ASP A 196 19.42 1.70 9.37
C ASP A 196 18.97 3.10 8.89
N ALA A 197 17.83 3.58 9.40
CA ALA A 197 17.27 4.90 9.16
C ALA A 197 16.92 5.61 10.48
N ASP A 198 16.91 6.94 10.47
CA ASP A 198 16.61 7.74 11.66
C ASP A 198 15.10 8.01 11.80
N PHE A 199 14.42 8.13 10.66
CA PHE A 199 12.97 8.38 10.56
C PHE A 199 12.32 7.41 9.58
N PHE A 200 11.08 7.01 9.90
CA PHE A 200 10.23 6.16 9.07
C PHE A 200 8.91 6.89 8.81
N VAL A 201 8.60 7.11 7.54
CA VAL A 201 7.41 7.84 7.10
C VAL A 201 6.40 6.85 6.54
N MET A 202 5.18 6.86 7.07
CA MET A 202 4.02 6.11 6.57
C MET A 202 3.19 6.99 5.66
N ALA A 203 2.66 6.44 4.56
CA ALA A 203 1.87 7.19 3.61
C ALA A 203 0.59 7.76 4.23
N HIS A 204 -0.15 6.95 4.97
CA HIS A 204 -1.39 7.37 5.62
C HIS A 204 -1.14 8.17 6.91
N ARG A 205 -0.43 9.28 6.78
CA ARG A 205 -0.15 10.29 7.81
C ARG A 205 0.56 9.73 9.03
N GLY A 206 1.84 9.91 9.06
CA GLY A 206 2.61 9.61 10.25
C GLY A 206 4.09 9.43 9.97
N MET A 207 4.84 9.65 11.01
CA MET A 207 6.27 9.42 11.04
C MET A 207 6.65 8.95 12.44
N CYS A 208 7.60 8.03 12.53
CA CYS A 208 8.20 7.65 13.79
C CYS A 208 9.73 7.70 13.70
N ARG A 209 10.37 7.78 14.84
CA ARG A 209 11.83 7.67 14.96
C ARG A 209 12.24 6.21 15.04
N ARG A 210 13.53 5.96 14.85
CA ARG A 210 14.12 4.61 14.90
C ARG A 210 13.77 3.86 16.18
N GLU A 211 13.85 4.52 17.33
CA GLU A 211 13.55 3.93 18.64
C GLU A 211 12.10 3.51 18.83
N GLU A 212 11.17 4.08 18.06
CA GLU A 212 9.74 3.79 18.13
C GLU A 212 9.28 2.71 17.14
N LEU A 213 10.11 2.40 16.13
CA LEU A 213 9.76 1.53 15.01
C LEU A 213 9.36 0.12 15.46
N SER A 214 10.15 -0.50 16.35
CA SER A 214 9.86 -1.86 16.79
C SER A 214 8.48 -1.97 17.44
N ALA A 215 8.11 -1.04 18.30
CA ALA A 215 6.80 -1.01 18.92
C ALA A 215 5.68 -0.77 17.87
N LEU A 216 5.92 0.08 16.87
CA LEU A 216 4.94 0.31 15.80
C LEU A 216 4.74 -0.93 14.92
N ILE A 217 5.80 -1.69 14.64
CA ILE A 217 5.72 -2.97 13.92
C ILE A 217 4.89 -3.97 14.74
N ASP A 218 5.18 -4.11 16.04
CA ASP A 218 4.44 -5.00 16.94
C ASP A 218 2.94 -4.64 16.97
N ASP A 219 2.61 -3.35 17.06
CA ASP A 219 1.23 -2.86 17.05
C ASP A 219 0.52 -3.19 15.71
N ASN A 220 1.20 -3.05 14.57
CA ASN A 220 0.67 -3.40 13.25
C ASN A 220 0.41 -4.91 13.11
N GLN A 221 1.32 -5.73 13.61
CA GLN A 221 1.16 -7.19 13.60
C GLN A 221 0.03 -7.63 14.54
N ALA A 222 -0.02 -7.06 15.74
CA ALA A 222 -1.10 -7.31 16.69
C ALA A 222 -2.47 -6.93 16.12
N LEU A 223 -2.56 -5.81 15.35
CA LEU A 223 -3.78 -5.44 14.64
C LEU A 223 -4.19 -6.52 13.62
N ALA A 224 -3.27 -6.96 12.76
CA ALA A 224 -3.57 -7.97 11.74
C ALA A 224 -4.04 -9.28 12.37
N GLN A 225 -3.33 -9.75 13.42
CA GLN A 225 -3.68 -10.97 14.16
C GLN A 225 -5.05 -10.85 14.84
N ARG A 226 -5.32 -9.71 15.52
CA ARG A 226 -6.61 -9.45 16.16
C ARG A 226 -7.74 -9.48 15.13
N ARG A 227 -7.59 -8.83 13.97
CA ARG A 227 -8.61 -8.82 12.92
C ARG A 227 -8.84 -10.21 12.33
N ALA A 228 -7.79 -10.99 12.12
CA ALA A 228 -7.90 -12.39 11.69
C ALA A 228 -8.67 -13.22 12.72
N GLY A 229 -8.36 -13.08 14.01
CA GLY A 229 -9.07 -13.75 15.10
C GLY A 229 -10.56 -13.35 15.20
N GLU A 230 -10.87 -12.07 15.00
CA GLU A 230 -12.27 -11.59 14.96
C GLU A 230 -13.04 -12.17 13.75
N VAL A 231 -12.41 -12.22 12.57
CA VAL A 231 -13.00 -12.87 11.37
C VAL A 231 -13.23 -14.36 11.64
N LEU A 232 -12.22 -15.07 12.18
CA LEU A 232 -12.33 -16.48 12.54
C LEU A 232 -13.47 -16.73 13.55
N ALA A 233 -13.64 -15.84 14.54
CA ALA A 233 -14.69 -15.97 15.56
C ALA A 233 -16.11 -15.93 14.98
N LEU A 234 -16.31 -15.26 13.85
CA LEU A 234 -17.61 -15.14 13.18
C LEU A 234 -17.96 -16.35 12.32
N ILE A 235 -17.01 -17.26 12.06
CA ILE A 235 -17.24 -18.48 11.30
C ILE A 235 -17.67 -19.58 12.28
N THR A 236 -18.97 -19.81 12.40
CA THR A 236 -19.56 -20.72 13.41
C THR A 236 -19.91 -22.11 12.88
N GLY A 237 -19.71 -22.36 11.60
CA GLY A 237 -19.92 -23.63 10.89
C GLY A 237 -19.44 -23.51 9.45
N PRO A 238 -19.77 -24.44 8.55
CA PRO A 238 -19.49 -24.28 7.13
C PRO A 238 -20.22 -23.06 6.56
N MET A 239 -19.48 -22.06 6.09
CA MET A 239 -20.01 -20.81 5.53
C MET A 239 -19.37 -20.51 4.19
N THR A 240 -20.14 -19.97 3.27
CA THR A 240 -19.65 -19.41 2.00
C THR A 240 -18.96 -18.06 2.24
N ILE A 241 -18.14 -17.61 1.29
CA ILE A 241 -17.51 -16.29 1.41
C ILE A 241 -18.52 -15.13 1.51
N SER A 242 -19.70 -15.27 0.88
CA SER A 242 -20.77 -14.26 0.96
C SER A 242 -21.40 -14.21 2.34
N GLU A 243 -21.59 -15.35 3.00
CA GLU A 243 -22.09 -15.42 4.39
C GLU A 243 -21.08 -14.85 5.38
N ILE A 244 -19.78 -15.17 5.20
CA ILE A 244 -18.68 -14.61 6.01
C ILE A 244 -18.65 -13.08 5.82
N THR A 245 -18.71 -12.60 4.57
CA THR A 245 -18.72 -11.16 4.26
C THR A 245 -19.87 -10.46 4.98
N ARG A 246 -21.08 -11.04 4.94
CA ARG A 246 -22.24 -10.47 5.64
C ARG A 246 -22.02 -10.41 7.16
N ALA A 247 -21.52 -11.49 7.76
CA ALA A 247 -21.25 -11.56 9.20
C ALA A 247 -20.19 -10.52 9.62
N VAL A 248 -19.07 -10.44 8.88
CA VAL A 248 -17.97 -9.50 9.17
C VAL A 248 -18.41 -8.04 8.96
N CYS A 249 -19.13 -7.74 7.88
CA CYS A 249 -19.66 -6.40 7.63
C CYS A 249 -20.64 -5.97 8.73
N GLY A 250 -21.48 -6.90 9.20
CA GLY A 250 -22.38 -6.66 10.33
C GLY A 250 -21.64 -6.35 11.63
N TYR A 251 -20.67 -7.19 11.99
CA TYR A 251 -19.85 -7.04 13.19
C TYR A 251 -19.09 -5.70 13.24
N PHE A 252 -18.36 -5.38 12.16
CA PHE A 252 -17.59 -4.14 12.07
C PHE A 252 -18.43 -2.91 11.69
N LYS A 253 -19.76 -3.07 11.47
CA LYS A 253 -20.64 -1.98 11.00
C LYS A 253 -20.13 -1.31 9.73
N LEU A 254 -19.73 -2.11 8.74
CA LEU A 254 -19.24 -1.65 7.44
C LEU A 254 -20.42 -1.44 6.48
N LEU A 255 -21.28 -0.46 6.79
CA LEU A 255 -22.47 -0.19 6.02
C LEU A 255 -22.15 0.74 4.84
N THR A 256 -22.59 0.35 3.65
CA THR A 256 -22.45 1.17 2.43
C THR A 256 -23.59 0.90 1.45
N LYS A 257 -23.99 1.93 0.70
CA LYS A 257 -24.88 1.83 -0.47
C LYS A 257 -24.11 1.87 -1.80
N LYS A 258 -22.77 2.02 -1.74
CA LYS A 258 -21.91 2.10 -2.93
C LYS A 258 -21.41 0.69 -3.28
N PRO A 259 -21.78 0.12 -4.46
CA PRO A 259 -21.37 -1.23 -4.85
C PRO A 259 -19.85 -1.41 -4.88
N SER A 260 -19.09 -0.47 -5.42
CA SER A 260 -17.62 -0.54 -5.45
C SER A 260 -17.02 -0.65 -4.05
N ARG A 261 -17.58 0.06 -3.06
CA ARG A 261 -17.12 -0.02 -1.68
C ARG A 261 -17.47 -1.36 -1.03
N ALA A 262 -18.65 -1.92 -1.32
CA ALA A 262 -19.04 -3.25 -0.85
C ALA A 262 -18.10 -4.33 -1.38
N LEU A 263 -17.76 -4.28 -2.68
CA LEU A 263 -16.80 -5.20 -3.30
C LEU A 263 -15.39 -5.08 -2.72
N ARG A 264 -14.95 -3.87 -2.34
CA ARG A 264 -13.67 -3.68 -1.63
C ARG A 264 -13.70 -4.32 -0.23
N PHE A 265 -14.82 -4.24 0.49
CA PHE A 265 -14.95 -4.94 1.77
C PHE A 265 -14.86 -6.46 1.60
N GLU A 266 -15.59 -7.02 0.62
CA GLU A 266 -15.52 -8.46 0.31
C GLU A 266 -14.10 -8.89 -0.04
N ARG A 267 -13.38 -8.10 -0.87
CA ARG A 267 -11.98 -8.37 -1.21
C ARG A 267 -11.09 -8.42 0.03
N ASN A 268 -11.17 -7.43 0.90
CA ASN A 268 -10.33 -7.37 2.10
C ASN A 268 -10.66 -8.53 3.07
N ILE A 269 -11.95 -8.88 3.21
CA ILE A 269 -12.37 -10.03 4.02
C ILE A 269 -11.82 -11.33 3.45
N ARG A 270 -11.85 -11.49 2.12
CA ARG A 270 -11.29 -12.66 1.43
C ARG A 270 -9.82 -12.85 1.76
N PHE A 271 -9.01 -11.80 1.77
CA PHE A 271 -7.59 -11.88 2.13
C PHE A 271 -7.37 -12.33 3.57
N PHE A 272 -8.24 -11.94 4.52
CA PHE A 272 -8.19 -12.51 5.87
C PHE A 272 -8.59 -13.98 5.90
N VAL A 273 -9.60 -14.39 5.13
CA VAL A 273 -10.01 -15.80 5.03
C VAL A 273 -8.88 -16.65 4.43
N GLU A 274 -8.23 -16.19 3.36
CA GLU A 274 -7.07 -16.83 2.74
C GLU A 274 -5.93 -16.99 3.75
N TYR A 275 -5.60 -15.94 4.48
CA TYR A 275 -4.59 -15.98 5.54
C TYR A 275 -4.91 -17.02 6.63
N LEU A 276 -6.17 -17.14 7.04
CA LEU A 276 -6.62 -18.12 8.02
C LEU A 276 -6.56 -19.57 7.46
N VAL A 277 -6.81 -19.74 6.16
CA VAL A 277 -6.65 -21.04 5.48
C VAL A 277 -5.17 -21.43 5.42
N ASP A 278 -4.29 -20.52 5.01
CA ASP A 278 -2.85 -20.78 4.91
C ASP A 278 -2.23 -21.12 6.27
N ARG A 279 -2.77 -20.55 7.35
CA ARG A 279 -2.38 -20.89 8.73
C ARG A 279 -2.93 -22.23 9.24
N GLY A 280 -3.89 -22.80 8.54
CA GLY A 280 -4.60 -24.01 8.99
C GLY A 280 -5.69 -23.76 10.05
N ASP A 281 -6.06 -22.49 10.30
CA ASP A 281 -7.18 -22.13 11.19
C ASP A 281 -8.55 -22.41 10.54
N LEU A 282 -8.59 -22.38 9.19
CA LEU A 282 -9.76 -22.71 8.38
C LEU A 282 -9.46 -23.83 7.39
N VAL A 283 -10.49 -24.62 7.10
CA VAL A 283 -10.49 -25.64 6.04
C VAL A 283 -11.47 -25.22 4.95
N MET A 284 -11.08 -25.40 3.69
CA MET A 284 -11.95 -25.24 2.53
C MET A 284 -12.55 -26.56 2.12
N GLU A 285 -13.84 -26.58 1.84
CA GLU A 285 -14.58 -27.74 1.30
C GLU A 285 -15.40 -27.29 0.09
N ALA A 286 -15.50 -28.16 -0.92
CA ALA A 286 -16.40 -27.94 -2.05
C ALA A 286 -17.64 -28.84 -1.90
N ARG A 287 -18.84 -28.25 -2.00
CA ARG A 287 -20.13 -28.97 -1.99
C ARG A 287 -20.99 -28.42 -3.11
N ASP A 288 -21.42 -29.28 -4.02
CA ASP A 288 -22.28 -28.94 -5.17
C ASP A 288 -21.76 -27.71 -5.97
N GLY A 289 -20.43 -27.63 -6.17
CA GLY A 289 -19.78 -26.53 -6.90
C GLY A 289 -19.61 -25.24 -6.11
N VAL A 290 -19.96 -25.20 -4.82
CA VAL A 290 -19.83 -24.06 -3.93
C VAL A 290 -18.73 -24.30 -2.89
N THR A 291 -17.85 -23.30 -2.69
CA THR A 291 -16.82 -23.37 -1.66
C THR A 291 -17.38 -22.91 -0.31
N PHE A 292 -17.14 -23.73 0.70
CA PHE A 292 -17.42 -23.44 2.11
C PHE A 292 -16.12 -23.39 2.90
N TYR A 293 -16.11 -22.56 3.92
CA TYR A 293 -15.03 -22.40 4.89
C TYR A 293 -15.56 -22.78 6.26
N ARG A 294 -14.86 -23.63 6.98
CA ARG A 294 -15.15 -23.94 8.38
C ARG A 294 -13.88 -23.89 9.22
N ARG A 295 -14.03 -23.71 10.51
CA ARG A 295 -12.88 -23.82 11.42
C ARG A 295 -12.28 -25.23 11.30
N ALA A 296 -10.96 -25.28 11.32
CA ALA A 296 -10.27 -26.55 11.52
C ALA A 296 -10.70 -27.13 12.89
N ASP A 297 -11.00 -28.40 12.93
CA ASP A 297 -11.26 -29.07 14.19
C ASP A 297 -9.96 -29.00 15.01
N GLN A 298 -10.02 -28.45 16.20
CA GLN A 298 -8.96 -28.59 17.16
C GLN A 298 -8.97 -30.06 17.64
N GLU A 299 -8.52 -30.97 16.78
CA GLU A 299 -8.13 -32.27 17.29
C GLU A 299 -6.95 -32.07 18.23
N LYS A 300 -7.14 -32.47 19.46
CA LYS A 300 -6.17 -32.45 20.53
C LYS A 300 -4.87 -33.07 20.01
N MET A 301 -3.83 -32.24 19.81
CA MET A 301 -2.46 -32.75 19.85
C MET A 301 -2.09 -33.14 21.29
#